data_36c5b1a9ec74b7ce20aaa2eff80c4ffb
#
_entry.id   36c5b1a9ec74b7ce20aaa2eff80c4ffb
#
_cell.length_a   1.000
_cell.length_b   1.000
_cell.length_c   1.000
_cell.angle_alpha   90.00
_cell.angle_beta   90.00
_cell.angle_gamma   90.00
#
_symmetry.space_group_name_H-M   'P 1'
#
loop_
_entity.id
_entity.type
_entity.pdbx_description
1 polymer ?
#
loop_
_entity_poly.entity_id
_entity_poly.type
_entity_poly.pdbx_seq_one_letter_code
_entity_poly.pdbx_strand_id
1 'polypeptide(L)'
;MAEVELTAAFSTIPAGEQDAIKRMLVETVEQIARDDGSFKRAKLVFTESDERCGLTAELDGVKREGVPLAIEIDQLEDAQTSAGARAQLKEAIRFYFRRVQGK
;
A
#
# COMPACT_ATOMS: atom_id res chain seq x y z
N MET A 1 4.74 -5.27 17.09
CA MET A 1 3.86 -5.04 15.93
C MET A 1 4.13 -3.67 15.33
N ALA A 2 4.12 -3.58 14.02
CA ALA A 2 4.26 -2.30 13.35
C ALA A 2 2.95 -1.51 13.43
N GLU A 3 3.07 -0.20 13.61
CA GLU A 3 1.92 0.70 13.52
C GLU A 3 1.74 1.09 12.07
N VAL A 4 0.54 0.87 11.54
CA VAL A 4 0.21 1.23 10.16
C VAL A 4 -0.95 2.21 10.18
N GLU A 5 -0.74 3.38 9.59
CA GLU A 5 -1.76 4.40 9.45
C GLU A 5 -1.99 4.62 7.95
N LEU A 6 -3.24 4.48 7.52
CA LEU A 6 -3.60 4.64 6.12
C LEU A 6 -4.62 5.75 5.97
N THR A 7 -4.27 6.75 5.17
CA THR A 7 -5.19 7.77 4.71
C THR A 7 -5.50 7.48 3.24
N ALA A 8 -6.77 7.34 2.91
CA ALA A 8 -7.16 7.00 1.55
C ALA A 8 -8.21 7.97 1.01
N ALA A 9 -8.01 8.40 -0.23
CA ALA A 9 -8.96 9.21 -0.98
C ALA A 9 -9.42 8.42 -2.20
N PHE A 10 -10.68 8.08 -2.24
CA PHE A 10 -11.28 7.33 -3.35
C PHE A 10 -12.21 8.25 -4.14
N SER A 11 -12.26 8.08 -5.46
CA SER A 11 -13.16 8.84 -6.32
C SER A 11 -14.11 7.95 -7.13
N THR A 12 -13.67 6.79 -7.57
CA THR A 12 -14.48 5.90 -8.42
C THR A 12 -14.79 4.55 -7.77
N ILE A 13 -14.08 4.17 -6.72
CA ILE A 13 -14.29 2.89 -6.06
C ILE A 13 -15.56 2.96 -5.19
N PRO A 14 -16.50 2.01 -5.32
CA PRO A 14 -17.71 2.00 -4.51
C PRO A 14 -17.43 1.92 -3.01
N ALA A 15 -18.25 2.59 -2.21
CA ALA A 15 -18.04 2.69 -0.77
C ALA A 15 -17.93 1.31 -0.08
N GLY A 16 -18.68 0.32 -0.54
CA GLY A 16 -18.63 -1.02 0.02
C GLY A 16 -17.29 -1.75 -0.22
N GLU A 17 -16.57 -1.36 -1.26
CA GLU A 17 -15.26 -1.95 -1.56
C GLU A 17 -14.10 -1.18 -0.93
N GLN A 18 -14.32 0.08 -0.59
CA GLN A 18 -13.25 0.93 -0.02
C GLN A 18 -12.69 0.35 1.28
N ASP A 19 -13.57 -0.10 2.18
CA ASP A 19 -13.14 -0.65 3.47
C ASP A 19 -12.35 -1.94 3.29
N ALA A 20 -12.77 -2.80 2.36
CA ALA A 20 -12.07 -4.04 2.07
C ALA A 20 -10.67 -3.77 1.50
N ILE A 21 -10.55 -2.78 0.61
CA ILE A 21 -9.26 -2.38 0.04
C ILE A 21 -8.34 -1.80 1.11
N LYS A 22 -8.85 -0.92 1.96
CA LYS A 22 -8.08 -0.36 3.08
C LYS A 22 -7.54 -1.46 3.99
N ARG A 23 -8.40 -2.39 4.36
CA ARG A 23 -8.03 -3.50 5.24
C ARG A 23 -6.96 -4.38 4.60
N MET A 24 -7.12 -4.69 3.33
CA MET A 24 -6.15 -5.49 2.59
C MET A 24 -4.79 -4.79 2.53
N LEU A 25 -4.76 -3.49 2.24
CA LEU A 25 -3.51 -2.72 2.19
C LEU A 25 -2.81 -2.69 3.54
N VAL A 26 -3.56 -2.44 4.62
CA VAL A 26 -3.00 -2.43 5.97
C VAL A 26 -2.42 -3.80 6.33
N GLU A 27 -3.16 -4.87 6.09
CA GLU A 27 -2.69 -6.24 6.37
C GLU A 27 -1.43 -6.57 5.57
N THR A 28 -1.38 -6.17 4.31
CA THR A 28 -0.22 -6.39 3.45
C THR A 28 1.01 -5.69 4.00
N VAL A 29 0.86 -4.43 4.41
CA VAL A 29 1.96 -3.66 4.99
C VAL A 29 2.41 -4.24 6.33
N GLU A 30 1.49 -4.69 7.17
CA GLU A 30 1.83 -5.36 8.43
C GLU A 30 2.62 -6.63 8.19
N GLN A 31 2.27 -7.41 7.17
CA GLN A 31 3.03 -8.61 6.80
C GLN A 31 4.44 -8.26 6.35
N ILE A 32 4.59 -7.22 5.55
CA ILE A 32 5.92 -6.77 5.11
C ILE A 32 6.77 -6.37 6.33
N ALA A 33 6.19 -5.66 7.27
CA ALA A 33 6.88 -5.28 8.49
C ALA A 33 7.35 -6.48 9.30
N ARG A 34 6.51 -7.52 9.38
CA ARG A 34 6.86 -8.75 10.10
C ARG A 34 7.96 -9.53 9.40
N ASP A 35 7.86 -9.63 8.07
CA ASP A 35 8.80 -10.43 7.28
C ASP A 35 10.17 -9.78 7.19
N ASP A 36 10.21 -8.48 6.97
CA ASP A 36 11.45 -7.75 6.75
C ASP A 36 12.02 -7.14 8.03
N GLY A 37 11.16 -6.79 8.99
CA GLY A 37 11.58 -6.15 10.24
C GLY A 37 12.27 -4.80 10.03
N SER A 38 12.04 -4.15 8.89
CA SER A 38 12.80 -2.98 8.45
C SER A 38 12.21 -1.65 8.92
N PHE A 39 11.01 -1.65 9.47
CA PHE A 39 10.37 -0.44 9.99
C PHE A 39 9.39 -0.80 11.11
N LYS A 40 9.11 0.18 11.97
CA LYS A 40 8.17 0.01 13.09
C LYS A 40 6.89 0.83 12.91
N ARG A 41 6.94 1.86 12.10
CA ARG A 41 5.81 2.74 11.85
C ARG A 41 5.72 3.05 10.37
N ALA A 42 4.53 2.93 9.82
CA ALA A 42 4.26 3.28 8.43
C ALA A 42 3.08 4.21 8.34
N LYS A 43 3.25 5.35 7.69
CA LYS A 43 2.16 6.25 7.32
C LYS A 43 1.99 6.17 5.83
N LEU A 44 0.80 5.79 5.41
CA LEU A 44 0.50 5.57 4.00
C LEU A 44 -0.55 6.56 3.54
N VAL A 45 -0.36 7.10 2.35
CA VAL A 45 -1.37 7.92 1.68
C VAL A 45 -1.69 7.26 0.36
N PHE A 46 -2.94 6.84 0.20
CA PHE A 46 -3.44 6.23 -1.00
C PHE A 46 -4.40 7.21 -1.67
N THR A 47 -4.14 7.53 -2.94
CA THR A 47 -4.99 8.43 -3.72
C THR A 47 -5.48 7.72 -4.96
N GLU A 48 -6.78 7.71 -5.19
CA GLU A 48 -7.39 7.16 -6.38
C GLU A 48 -8.08 8.29 -7.14
N SER A 49 -7.75 8.45 -8.41
CA SER A 49 -8.39 9.43 -9.28
C SER A 49 -8.50 8.87 -10.68
N ASP A 50 -9.73 8.84 -11.21
CA ASP A 50 -10.07 8.32 -12.52
C ASP A 50 -9.56 6.89 -12.71
N GLU A 51 -8.47 6.69 -13.43
CA GLU A 51 -7.93 5.37 -13.71
C GLU A 51 -6.62 5.10 -12.98
N ARG A 52 -6.18 6.02 -12.11
CA ARG A 52 -4.87 5.94 -11.47
C ARG A 52 -4.98 5.89 -9.96
N CYS A 53 -4.23 4.98 -9.40
CA CYS A 53 -4.05 4.89 -7.97
C CYS A 53 -2.57 5.10 -7.64
N GLY A 54 -2.31 5.90 -6.62
CA GLY A 54 -0.96 6.16 -6.16
C GLY A 54 -0.83 5.93 -4.67
N LEU A 55 0.24 5.27 -4.27
CA LEU A 55 0.56 5.02 -2.87
C LEU A 55 1.87 5.70 -2.51
N THR A 56 1.84 6.53 -1.47
CA THR A 56 3.06 7.10 -0.89
C THR A 56 3.22 6.59 0.53
N ALA A 57 4.45 6.49 1.00
CA ALA A 57 4.73 5.97 2.32
C ALA A 57 5.78 6.79 3.04
N GLU A 58 5.59 6.94 4.36
CA GLU A 58 6.58 7.45 5.27
C GLU A 58 6.88 6.35 6.28
N LEU A 59 8.12 5.88 6.31
CA LEU A 59 8.55 4.76 7.15
C LEU A 59 9.49 5.25 8.25
N ASP A 60 9.06 5.09 9.50
CA ASP A 60 9.81 5.58 10.67
C ASP A 60 10.24 7.05 10.56
N GLY A 61 9.37 7.87 9.98
CA GLY A 61 9.63 9.29 9.77
C GLY A 61 10.42 9.61 8.51
N VAL A 62 10.81 8.61 7.73
CA VAL A 62 11.56 8.81 6.49
C VAL A 62 10.60 8.83 5.32
N LYS A 63 10.57 9.95 4.62
CA LYS A 63 9.76 10.12 3.42
C LYS A 63 10.68 10.53 2.28
N ARG A 64 10.62 9.79 1.19
CA ARG A 64 11.39 10.13 0.00
C ARG A 64 10.47 10.84 -0.99
N GLU A 65 10.86 12.01 -1.41
CA GLU A 65 10.14 12.72 -2.46
C GLU A 65 10.37 12.01 -3.79
N GLY A 66 9.30 11.85 -4.54
CA GLY A 66 9.37 11.17 -5.82
C GLY A 66 7.99 10.76 -6.30
N VAL A 67 7.98 9.92 -7.32
CA VAL A 67 6.75 9.43 -7.92
C VAL A 67 6.11 8.41 -6.99
N PRO A 68 4.81 8.54 -6.68
CA PRO A 68 4.11 7.51 -5.90
C PRO A 68 4.15 6.15 -6.60
N LEU A 69 3.98 5.09 -5.80
CA LEU A 69 3.83 3.76 -6.38
C LEU A 69 2.51 3.71 -7.14
N ALA A 70 2.57 3.45 -8.43
CA ALA A 70 1.39 3.33 -9.27
C ALA A 70 0.78 1.93 -9.09
N ILE A 71 -0.51 1.89 -8.77
CA ILE A 71 -1.27 0.65 -8.62
C ILE A 71 -2.51 0.76 -9.47
N GLU A 72 -2.79 -0.25 -10.28
CA GLU A 72 -4.01 -0.29 -11.07
C GLU A 72 -5.18 -0.77 -10.21
N ILE A 73 -6.37 -0.25 -10.48
CA ILE A 73 -7.58 -0.65 -9.76
C ILE A 73 -7.81 -2.16 -9.89
N ASP A 74 -7.57 -2.70 -11.08
CA ASP A 74 -7.71 -4.14 -11.32
C ASP A 74 -6.79 -4.97 -10.42
N GLN A 75 -5.58 -4.49 -10.15
CA GLN A 75 -4.67 -5.17 -9.22
C GLN A 75 -5.23 -5.21 -7.80
N LEU A 76 -5.87 -4.13 -7.37
CA LEU A 76 -6.48 -4.09 -6.04
C LEU A 76 -7.67 -5.04 -5.95
N GLU A 77 -8.52 -5.07 -6.98
CA GLU A 77 -9.66 -5.96 -7.02
C GLU A 77 -9.22 -7.42 -7.05
N ASP A 78 -8.27 -7.77 -7.91
CA ASP A 78 -7.76 -9.13 -8.03
C ASP A 78 -7.09 -9.59 -6.73
N ALA A 79 -6.40 -8.70 -6.04
CA ALA A 79 -5.73 -9.03 -4.78
C ALA A 79 -6.69 -9.40 -3.65
N GLN A 80 -7.96 -9.01 -3.75
CA GLN A 80 -8.96 -9.38 -2.75
C GLN A 80 -9.39 -10.84 -2.86
N THR A 81 -9.34 -11.41 -4.06
CA THR A 81 -9.84 -12.75 -4.32
C THR A 81 -8.77 -13.76 -4.74
N SER A 82 -7.60 -13.28 -5.17
CA SER A 82 -6.52 -14.13 -5.65
C SER A 82 -5.27 -13.99 -4.76
N ALA A 83 -4.81 -15.09 -4.21
CA ALA A 83 -3.59 -15.11 -3.40
C ALA A 83 -2.36 -14.75 -4.24
N GLY A 84 -2.34 -15.16 -5.51
CA GLY A 84 -1.24 -14.81 -6.42
C GLY A 84 -1.18 -13.32 -6.71
N ALA A 85 -2.34 -12.70 -6.95
CA ALA A 85 -2.40 -11.26 -7.20
C ALA A 85 -2.01 -10.47 -5.93
N ARG A 86 -2.44 -10.96 -4.76
CA ARG A 86 -2.05 -10.33 -3.49
C ARG A 86 -0.54 -10.42 -3.26
N ALA A 87 0.08 -11.54 -3.60
CA ALA A 87 1.52 -11.70 -3.47
C ALA A 87 2.28 -10.73 -4.40
N GLN A 88 1.79 -10.52 -5.60
CA GLN A 88 2.38 -9.56 -6.53
C GLN A 88 2.26 -8.12 -6.01
N LEU A 89 1.11 -7.77 -5.47
CA LEU A 89 0.91 -6.45 -4.87
C LEU A 89 1.83 -6.26 -3.67
N LYS A 90 1.97 -7.26 -2.82
CA LYS A 90 2.87 -7.23 -1.68
C LYS A 90 4.32 -6.99 -2.11
N GLU A 91 4.78 -7.68 -3.14
CA GLU A 91 6.14 -7.49 -3.65
C GLU A 91 6.35 -6.09 -4.24
N ALA A 92 5.37 -5.54 -4.94
CA ALA A 92 5.45 -4.19 -5.47
C ALA A 92 5.58 -3.16 -4.34
N ILE A 93 4.78 -3.30 -3.29
CA ILE A 93 4.82 -2.41 -2.12
C ILE A 93 6.16 -2.56 -1.39
N ARG A 94 6.63 -3.79 -1.21
CA ARG A 94 7.91 -4.08 -0.56
C ARG A 94 9.07 -3.40 -1.30
N PHE A 95 9.08 -3.50 -2.61
CA PHE A 95 10.09 -2.87 -3.46
C PHE A 95 10.07 -1.35 -3.30
N TYR A 96 8.87 -0.77 -3.28
CA TYR A 96 8.69 0.66 -3.08
C TYR A 96 9.22 1.10 -1.70
N PHE A 97 8.93 0.32 -0.66
CA PHE A 97 9.40 0.62 0.69
C PHE A 97 10.93 0.62 0.78
N ARG A 98 11.58 -0.31 0.10
CA ARG A 98 13.05 -0.32 0.04
C ARG A 98 13.60 0.95 -0.60
N ARG A 99 12.94 1.43 -1.63
CA ARG A 99 13.32 2.69 -2.27
C ARG A 99 13.12 3.88 -1.34
N VAL A 100 12.05 3.91 -0.59
CA VAL A 100 11.79 4.97 0.41
C VAL A 100 12.90 4.95 1.47
N GLN A 101 13.35 3.79 1.89
CA GLN A 101 14.39 3.64 2.90
C GLN A 101 15.81 3.84 2.33
N GLY A 102 15.95 3.99 1.03
CA GLY A 102 17.26 4.17 0.41
C GLY A 102 18.07 2.88 0.28
N LYS A 103 17.38 1.77 0.24
CA LYS A 103 18.02 0.44 0.13
C LYS A 103 17.93 -0.14 -1.27
#